data_9c217dba28a1af6f64c246789623223b
#
_entry.id   9c217dba28a1af6f64c246789623223b
#
_cell.length_a   1.000
_cell.length_b   1.000
_cell.length_c   1.000
_cell.angle_alpha   90.00
_cell.angle_beta   90.00
_cell.angle_gamma   90.00
#
_symmetry.space_group_name_H-M   'P 1'
#
loop_
_entity.id
_entity.type
_entity.pdbx_description
1 polymer ?
#
loop_
_entity_poly.entity_id
_entity_poly.type
_entity_poly.pdbx_seq_one_letter_code
_entity_poly.pdbx_strand_id
1 'polypeptide(L)'
;MLPKRINLDIVRQSMGEYADTNKSVEERGKIYEELLGFVPPRIEARMNVTGALDPKMVDLQEQMREHAMYPESFDVKTTQLMLFGMLLISLSDAAILHGMAARRAGATWKEMQDVVNLTFLFRGLSAANRGAEILANIAEREAAQQSK
;
A
#
# COMPACT_ATOMS: atom_id res chain seq x y z
N MET A 1 -10.14 -2.83 -7.05
CA MET A 1 -9.45 -2.16 -8.18
C MET A 1 -8.59 -1.04 -7.62
N LEU A 2 -7.36 -0.90 -8.09
CA LEU A 2 -6.54 0.26 -7.71
C LEU A 2 -7.09 1.53 -8.39
N PRO A 3 -7.07 2.68 -7.71
CA PRO A 3 -7.50 3.93 -8.30
C PRO A 3 -6.64 4.30 -9.51
N LYS A 4 -7.18 5.11 -10.41
CA LYS A 4 -6.44 5.64 -11.56
C LYS A 4 -5.32 6.57 -11.10
N ARG A 5 -4.23 6.61 -11.87
CA ARG A 5 -3.21 7.64 -11.69
C ARG A 5 -3.76 9.01 -11.98
N ILE A 6 -3.29 9.99 -11.24
CA ILE A 6 -3.60 11.41 -11.48
C ILE A 6 -2.83 11.93 -12.69
N ASN A 7 -3.31 13.03 -13.25
CA ASN A 7 -2.55 13.78 -14.25
C ASN A 7 -1.61 14.76 -13.53
N LEU A 8 -0.33 14.41 -13.46
CA LEU A 8 0.69 15.18 -12.75
C LEU A 8 0.92 16.57 -13.36
N ASP A 9 0.74 16.74 -14.68
CA ASP A 9 0.93 18.04 -15.32
C ASP A 9 -0.15 19.03 -14.89
N ILE A 10 -1.42 18.55 -14.78
CA ILE A 10 -2.51 19.37 -14.25
C ILE A 10 -2.27 19.71 -12.79
N VAL A 11 -1.80 18.77 -11.98
CA VAL A 11 -1.49 19.01 -10.55
C VAL A 11 -0.41 20.09 -10.42
N ARG A 12 0.69 19.96 -11.16
CA ARG A 12 1.77 20.94 -11.15
C ARG A 12 1.32 22.32 -11.59
N GLN A 13 0.54 22.38 -12.65
CA GLN A 13 0.00 23.64 -13.17
C GLN A 13 -0.93 24.34 -12.16
N SER A 14 -1.73 23.57 -11.42
CA SER A 14 -2.76 24.09 -10.52
C SER A 14 -2.27 24.37 -9.11
N MET A 15 -1.34 23.55 -8.60
CA MET A 15 -0.92 23.52 -7.19
C MET A 15 0.57 23.81 -7.00
N GLY A 16 1.35 23.78 -8.07
CA GLY A 16 2.80 23.95 -8.04
C GLY A 16 3.57 22.63 -8.08
N GLU A 17 4.89 22.76 -8.13
CA GLU A 17 5.81 21.63 -8.10
C GLU A 17 5.95 21.07 -6.68
N TYR A 18 6.27 19.79 -6.62
CA TYR A 18 6.70 19.18 -5.36
C TYR A 18 7.93 19.93 -4.81
N ALA A 19 7.81 20.43 -3.61
CA ALA A 19 8.86 21.19 -2.94
C ALA A 19 9.29 20.45 -1.68
N ASP A 20 10.16 19.47 -1.84
CA ASP A 20 10.71 18.76 -0.69
C ASP A 20 11.96 19.47 -0.15
N THR A 21 12.08 19.37 1.16
CA THR A 21 13.24 19.90 1.88
C THR A 21 14.33 18.85 2.08
N ASN A 22 14.02 17.56 2.03
CA ASN A 22 14.93 16.49 2.43
C ASN A 22 15.10 15.36 1.41
N LYS A 23 14.03 14.97 0.71
CA LYS A 23 14.03 13.84 -0.23
C LYS A 23 13.19 14.17 -1.46
N SER A 24 13.66 13.79 -2.64
CA SER A 24 12.89 13.89 -3.88
C SER A 24 11.67 12.95 -3.89
N VAL A 25 10.75 13.18 -4.83
CA VAL A 25 9.61 12.26 -5.05
C VAL A 25 10.11 10.85 -5.39
N GLU A 26 11.15 10.76 -6.20
CA GLU A 26 11.78 9.51 -6.60
C GLU A 26 12.42 8.78 -5.42
N GLU A 27 13.12 9.48 -4.54
CA GLU A 27 13.69 8.89 -3.33
C GLU A 27 12.63 8.37 -2.38
N ARG A 28 11.53 9.13 -2.19
CA ARG A 28 10.38 8.68 -1.40
C ARG A 28 9.64 7.53 -2.05
N GLY A 29 9.64 7.45 -3.38
CA GLY A 29 9.02 6.37 -4.15
C GLY A 29 9.72 5.02 -3.98
N LYS A 30 11.04 5.00 -3.80
CA LYS A 30 11.84 3.77 -3.73
C LYS A 30 11.34 2.76 -2.71
N ILE A 31 10.99 3.19 -1.50
CA ILE A 31 10.50 2.30 -0.45
C ILE A 31 9.19 1.59 -0.84
N TYR A 32 8.34 2.27 -1.61
CA TYR A 32 7.11 1.68 -2.13
C TYR A 32 7.41 0.71 -3.28
N GLU A 33 8.34 1.03 -4.15
CA GLU A 33 8.79 0.15 -5.22
C GLU A 33 9.42 -1.13 -4.67
N GLU A 34 10.23 -1.04 -3.63
CA GLU A 34 10.81 -2.19 -2.94
C GLU A 34 9.72 -3.07 -2.32
N LEU A 35 8.77 -2.46 -1.62
CA LEU A 35 7.71 -3.15 -0.90
C LEU A 35 6.64 -3.75 -1.83
N LEU A 36 6.24 -3.03 -2.88
CA LEU A 36 5.08 -3.32 -3.73
C LEU A 36 5.43 -3.60 -5.19
N GLY A 37 6.62 -3.20 -5.66
CA GLY A 37 7.01 -3.23 -7.06
C GLY A 37 6.57 -2.00 -7.87
N PHE A 38 5.89 -1.05 -7.25
CA PHE A 38 5.42 0.19 -7.88
C PHE A 38 5.00 1.21 -6.81
N VAL A 39 4.88 2.48 -7.19
CA VAL A 39 4.28 3.51 -6.33
C VAL A 39 2.75 3.52 -6.55
N PRO A 40 1.93 3.25 -5.50
CA PRO A 40 0.48 3.26 -5.64
C PRO A 40 -0.08 4.62 -6.03
N PRO A 41 -1.13 4.69 -6.88
CA PRO A 41 -1.66 5.95 -7.39
C PRO A 41 -2.09 6.96 -6.33
N ARG A 42 -2.69 6.53 -5.22
CA ARG A 42 -3.08 7.43 -4.11
C ARG A 42 -1.87 7.98 -3.37
N ILE A 43 -0.79 7.21 -3.27
CA ILE A 43 0.46 7.65 -2.66
C ILE A 43 1.16 8.65 -3.57
N GLU A 44 1.23 8.37 -4.87
CA GLU A 44 1.74 9.30 -5.88
C GLU A 44 0.97 10.63 -5.83
N ALA A 45 -0.37 10.57 -5.75
CA ALA A 45 -1.22 11.75 -5.60
C ALA A 45 -0.89 12.54 -4.32
N ARG A 46 -0.82 11.87 -3.15
CA ARG A 46 -0.50 12.51 -1.87
C ARG A 46 0.88 13.17 -1.91
N MET A 47 1.87 12.46 -2.41
CA MET A 47 3.23 13.03 -2.51
C MET A 47 3.26 14.29 -3.35
N ASN A 48 2.63 14.30 -4.53
CA ASN A 48 2.67 15.45 -5.42
C ASN A 48 1.78 16.59 -4.93
N VAL A 49 0.56 16.31 -4.51
CA VAL A 49 -0.38 17.34 -4.04
C VAL A 49 0.05 17.93 -2.69
N THR A 50 0.24 17.08 -1.69
CA THR A 50 0.64 17.56 -0.37
C THR A 50 2.08 18.10 -0.40
N GLY A 51 2.97 17.50 -1.18
CA GLY A 51 4.33 17.98 -1.35
C GLY A 51 4.44 19.35 -2.02
N ALA A 52 3.46 19.73 -2.86
CA ALA A 52 3.36 21.05 -3.42
C ALA A 52 2.77 22.07 -2.42
N LEU A 53 1.72 21.68 -1.71
CA LEU A 53 0.95 22.58 -0.84
C LEU A 53 1.47 22.66 0.60
N ASP A 54 1.99 21.56 1.12
CA ASP A 54 2.54 21.44 2.47
C ASP A 54 3.66 20.38 2.52
N PRO A 55 4.85 20.71 2.01
CA PRO A 55 5.97 19.77 1.93
C PRO A 55 6.43 19.26 3.30
N LYS A 56 6.30 20.10 4.34
CA LYS A 56 6.58 19.69 5.72
C LYS A 56 5.69 18.55 6.20
N MET A 57 4.42 18.57 5.81
CA MET A 57 3.47 17.51 6.18
C MET A 57 3.82 16.19 5.50
N VAL A 58 4.21 16.20 4.23
CA VAL A 58 4.68 14.98 3.55
C VAL A 58 5.87 14.38 4.28
N ASP A 59 6.85 15.21 4.65
CA ASP A 59 8.04 14.75 5.37
C ASP A 59 7.69 14.09 6.70
N LEU A 60 6.85 14.73 7.49
CA LEU A 60 6.38 14.18 8.77
C LEU A 60 5.60 12.86 8.61
N GLN A 61 4.68 12.81 7.63
CA GLN A 61 3.90 11.61 7.33
C GLN A 61 4.79 10.45 6.91
N GLU A 62 5.77 10.68 6.04
CA GLU A 62 6.68 9.63 5.58
C GLU A 62 7.62 9.16 6.69
N GLN A 63 8.12 10.05 7.54
CA GLN A 63 8.94 9.68 8.70
C GLN A 63 8.16 8.80 9.68
N MET A 64 6.93 9.21 10.04
CA MET A 64 6.07 8.42 10.93
C MET A 64 5.72 7.07 10.32
N ARG A 65 5.36 7.06 9.04
CA ARG A 65 5.04 5.84 8.31
C ARG A 65 6.23 4.88 8.26
N GLU A 66 7.41 5.36 7.91
CA GLU A 66 8.63 4.55 7.83
C GLU A 66 8.98 3.96 9.21
N HIS A 67 8.88 4.76 10.26
CA HIS A 67 9.07 4.29 11.63
C HIS A 67 8.08 3.21 12.04
N ALA A 68 6.78 3.41 11.79
CA ALA A 68 5.74 2.48 12.21
C ALA A 68 5.65 1.22 11.33
N MET A 69 5.98 1.32 10.04
CA MET A 69 5.86 0.23 9.07
C MET A 69 6.93 -0.85 9.24
N TYR A 70 8.07 -0.50 9.82
CA TYR A 70 9.22 -1.40 9.99
C TYR A 70 9.58 -1.56 11.47
N PRO A 71 8.69 -2.18 12.27
CA PRO A 71 8.94 -2.43 13.69
C PRO A 71 10.09 -3.45 13.85
N GLU A 72 10.90 -3.28 14.88
CA GLU A 72 12.01 -4.20 15.16
C GLU A 72 11.56 -5.61 15.57
N SER A 73 10.35 -5.72 16.16
CA SER A 73 9.83 -6.97 16.72
C SER A 73 9.22 -7.93 15.69
N PHE A 74 8.91 -7.46 14.49
CA PHE A 74 8.25 -8.24 13.44
C PHE A 74 9.01 -8.11 12.12
N ASP A 75 9.14 -9.22 11.39
CA ASP A 75 9.65 -9.18 10.02
C ASP A 75 8.64 -8.52 9.07
N VAL A 76 9.10 -8.19 7.86
CA VAL A 76 8.26 -7.54 6.85
C VAL A 76 7.03 -8.37 6.53
N LYS A 77 7.17 -9.69 6.36
CA LYS A 77 6.04 -10.59 6.05
C LYS A 77 4.97 -10.52 7.13
N THR A 78 5.36 -10.69 8.39
CA THR A 78 4.43 -10.64 9.53
C THR A 78 3.75 -9.29 9.63
N THR A 79 4.50 -8.20 9.53
CA THR A 79 3.95 -6.84 9.55
C THR A 79 2.91 -6.62 8.45
N GLN A 80 3.20 -7.05 7.23
CA GLN A 80 2.28 -6.87 6.11
C GLN A 80 1.04 -7.76 6.22
N LEU A 81 1.15 -8.98 6.75
CA LEU A 81 -0.01 -9.83 7.06
C LEU A 81 -0.91 -9.20 8.13
N MET A 82 -0.34 -8.61 9.17
CA MET A 82 -1.10 -7.90 10.21
C MET A 82 -1.82 -6.68 9.63
N LEU A 83 -1.14 -5.86 8.83
CA LEU A 83 -1.74 -4.70 8.17
C LEU A 83 -2.83 -5.09 7.18
N PHE A 84 -2.63 -6.17 6.43
CA PHE A 84 -3.67 -6.75 5.57
C PHE A 84 -4.94 -7.06 6.36
N GLY A 85 -4.81 -7.76 7.49
CA GLY A 85 -5.95 -8.08 8.36
C GLY A 85 -6.64 -6.84 8.94
N MET A 86 -5.88 -5.88 9.47
CA MET A 86 -6.42 -4.64 10.04
C MET A 86 -7.21 -3.83 9.01
N LEU A 87 -6.70 -3.73 7.79
CA LEU A 87 -7.37 -3.00 6.71
C LEU A 87 -8.57 -3.78 6.15
N LEU A 88 -8.50 -5.10 6.15
CA LEU A 88 -9.62 -5.94 5.74
C LEU A 88 -10.80 -5.83 6.72
N ILE A 89 -10.56 -5.78 8.03
CA ILE A 89 -11.61 -5.50 9.03
C ILE A 89 -12.30 -4.16 8.75
N SER A 90 -11.54 -3.16 8.32
CA SER A 90 -12.07 -1.84 7.95
C SER A 90 -12.72 -1.81 6.56
N LEU A 91 -12.69 -2.89 5.80
CA LEU A 91 -13.10 -2.98 4.39
C LEU A 91 -12.38 -1.94 3.50
N SER A 92 -11.17 -1.59 3.87
CA SER A 92 -10.37 -0.58 3.16
C SER A 92 -9.82 -1.14 1.84
N ASP A 93 -9.86 -0.33 0.79
CA ASP A 93 -9.24 -0.66 -0.50
C ASP A 93 -7.71 -0.81 -0.39
N ALA A 94 -7.09 -0.22 0.63
CA ALA A 94 -5.66 -0.36 0.86
C ALA A 94 -5.25 -1.79 1.29
N ALA A 95 -6.20 -2.63 1.71
CA ALA A 95 -5.91 -4.02 2.08
C ALA A 95 -5.20 -4.79 0.97
N ILE A 96 -5.55 -4.56 -0.29
CA ILE A 96 -4.89 -5.24 -1.43
C ILE A 96 -3.39 -4.90 -1.51
N LEU A 97 -2.99 -3.68 -1.19
CA LEU A 97 -1.58 -3.26 -1.22
C LEU A 97 -0.75 -4.02 -0.19
N HIS A 98 -1.27 -4.13 1.03
CA HIS A 98 -0.60 -4.87 2.09
C HIS A 98 -0.63 -6.39 1.86
N GLY A 99 -1.69 -6.91 1.22
CA GLY A 99 -1.73 -8.29 0.72
C GLY A 99 -0.64 -8.55 -0.33
N MET A 100 -0.47 -7.66 -1.30
CA MET A 100 0.60 -7.75 -2.29
C MET A 100 2.00 -7.68 -1.66
N ALA A 101 2.20 -6.76 -0.71
CA ALA A 101 3.44 -6.64 0.02
C ALA A 101 3.76 -7.89 0.84
N ALA A 102 2.77 -8.48 1.50
CA ALA A 102 2.92 -9.74 2.23
C ALA A 102 3.37 -10.88 1.30
N ARG A 103 2.73 -11.01 0.12
CA ARG A 103 3.13 -11.99 -0.91
C ARG A 103 4.55 -11.78 -1.38
N ARG A 104 4.96 -10.57 -1.69
CA ARG A 104 6.33 -10.23 -2.07
C ARG A 104 7.35 -10.54 -0.97
N ALA A 105 6.95 -10.40 0.29
CA ALA A 105 7.75 -10.79 1.45
C ALA A 105 7.73 -12.29 1.76
N GLY A 106 7.09 -13.12 0.92
CA GLY A 106 7.10 -14.57 1.03
C GLY A 106 5.90 -15.18 1.75
N ALA A 107 4.81 -14.45 1.96
CA ALA A 107 3.60 -15.02 2.52
C ALA A 107 2.99 -16.05 1.57
N THR A 108 2.62 -17.21 2.10
CA THR A 108 1.89 -18.25 1.36
C THR A 108 0.41 -17.89 1.20
N TRP A 109 -0.25 -18.48 0.22
CA TRP A 109 -1.70 -18.33 0.07
C TRP A 109 -2.46 -18.81 1.31
N LYS A 110 -1.94 -19.84 1.99
CA LYS A 110 -2.53 -20.35 3.22
C LYS A 110 -2.43 -19.35 4.37
N GLU A 111 -1.28 -18.70 4.55
CA GLU A 111 -1.12 -17.63 5.55
C GLU A 111 -2.06 -16.46 5.27
N MET A 112 -2.20 -16.07 3.99
CA MET A 112 -3.16 -15.03 3.58
C MET A 112 -4.60 -15.41 3.91
N GLN A 113 -5.00 -16.66 3.61
CA GLN A 113 -6.33 -17.16 3.93
C GLN A 113 -6.57 -17.22 5.44
N ASP A 114 -5.57 -17.59 6.23
CA ASP A 114 -5.69 -17.61 7.69
C ASP A 114 -5.94 -16.21 8.26
N VAL A 115 -5.33 -15.16 7.70
CA VAL A 115 -5.64 -13.77 8.04
C VAL A 115 -7.10 -13.43 7.70
N VAL A 116 -7.60 -13.84 6.53
CA VAL A 116 -9.01 -13.66 6.15
C VAL A 116 -9.94 -14.35 7.16
N ASN A 117 -9.60 -15.57 7.58
CA ASN A 117 -10.38 -16.30 8.59
C ASN A 117 -10.40 -15.59 9.94
N LEU A 118 -9.28 -15.01 10.36
CA LEU A 118 -9.21 -14.22 11.60
C LEU A 118 -10.07 -12.95 11.50
N THR A 119 -10.07 -12.28 10.36
CA THR A 119 -10.92 -11.09 10.16
C THR A 119 -12.41 -11.43 10.15
N PHE A 120 -12.77 -12.62 9.66
CA PHE A 120 -14.14 -13.12 9.70
C PHE A 120 -14.71 -13.17 11.10
N LEU A 121 -13.92 -13.53 12.12
CA LEU A 121 -14.35 -13.60 13.51
C LEU A 121 -14.91 -12.27 14.03
N PHE A 122 -14.39 -11.15 13.55
CA PHE A 122 -14.75 -9.81 14.03
C PHE A 122 -15.58 -9.00 13.05
N ARG A 123 -15.53 -9.33 11.74
CA ARG A 123 -16.23 -8.56 10.69
C ARG A 123 -17.23 -9.38 9.89
N GLY A 124 -17.22 -10.71 10.01
CA GLY A 124 -18.19 -11.60 9.37
C GLY A 124 -17.98 -11.78 7.86
N LEU A 125 -19.05 -12.15 7.17
CA LEU A 125 -19.01 -12.51 5.74
C LEU A 125 -18.52 -11.38 4.82
N SER A 126 -18.76 -10.12 5.18
CA SER A 126 -18.28 -8.98 4.38
C SER A 126 -16.76 -8.99 4.26
N ALA A 127 -16.04 -9.28 5.33
CA ALA A 127 -14.58 -9.41 5.30
C ALA A 127 -14.13 -10.68 4.56
N ALA A 128 -14.82 -11.81 4.75
CA ALA A 128 -14.49 -13.05 4.06
C ALA A 128 -14.65 -12.92 2.54
N ASN A 129 -15.75 -12.34 2.07
CA ASN A 129 -16.00 -12.10 0.64
C ASN A 129 -14.97 -11.13 0.06
N ARG A 130 -14.70 -10.03 0.76
CA ARG A 130 -13.69 -9.03 0.33
C ARG A 130 -12.28 -9.62 0.34
N GLY A 131 -11.95 -10.43 1.34
CA GLY A 131 -10.68 -11.13 1.43
C GLY A 131 -10.46 -12.07 0.25
N ALA A 132 -11.44 -12.91 -0.06
CA ALA A 132 -11.37 -13.82 -1.20
C ALA A 132 -11.22 -13.09 -2.54
N GLU A 133 -11.95 -11.98 -2.74
CA GLU A 133 -11.80 -11.12 -3.91
C GLU A 133 -10.38 -10.55 -4.02
N ILE A 134 -9.82 -10.05 -2.91
CA ILE A 134 -8.47 -9.51 -2.88
C ILE A 134 -7.44 -10.59 -3.23
N LEU A 135 -7.55 -11.79 -2.65
CA LEU A 135 -6.63 -12.90 -2.96
C LEU A 135 -6.66 -13.28 -4.44
N ALA A 136 -7.86 -13.36 -5.03
CA ALA A 136 -8.01 -13.62 -6.47
C ALA A 136 -7.35 -12.52 -7.32
N ASN A 137 -7.61 -11.24 -7.00
CA ASN A 137 -7.01 -10.11 -7.70
C ASN A 137 -5.46 -10.09 -7.60
N ILE A 138 -4.91 -10.47 -6.46
CA ILE A 138 -3.45 -10.57 -6.29
C ILE A 138 -2.91 -11.71 -7.17
N ALA A 139 -3.56 -12.87 -7.19
CA ALA A 139 -3.15 -14.01 -8.01
C ALA A 139 -3.15 -13.66 -9.51
N GLU A 140 -4.18 -12.98 -10.01
CA GLU A 140 -4.24 -12.51 -11.39
C GLU A 140 -3.08 -11.56 -11.72
N ARG A 141 -2.73 -10.65 -10.82
CA ARG A 141 -1.61 -9.72 -10.99
C ARG A 141 -0.26 -10.44 -11.00
N GLU A 142 -0.04 -11.39 -10.10
CA GLU A 142 1.18 -12.21 -10.08
C GLU A 142 1.33 -12.98 -11.39
N ALA A 143 0.25 -13.61 -11.90
CA ALA A 143 0.26 -14.33 -13.17
C ALA A 143 0.57 -13.41 -14.36
N ALA A 144 -0.01 -12.23 -14.40
CA ALA A 144 0.24 -11.25 -15.48
C ALA A 144 1.69 -10.71 -15.48
N GLN A 145 2.37 -10.70 -14.33
CA GLN A 145 3.79 -10.30 -14.23
C GLN A 145 4.74 -11.40 -14.69
N GLN A 146 4.38 -12.67 -14.52
CA GLN A 146 5.19 -13.82 -14.94
C GLN A 146 5.12 -14.06 -16.46
N SER A 147 4.13 -13.50 -17.14
CA SER A 147 3.92 -13.64 -18.59
C SER A 147 4.64 -12.58 -19.43
N LYS A 148 5.39 -11.69 -18.80
CA LYS A 148 6.20 -10.63 -19.44
C LYS A 148 7.67 -10.93 -19.37
#